data_633f22535a1375cac80350c74559e9a2
#
_entry.id   633f22535a1375cac80350c74559e9a2
#
_cell.length_a   1.000
_cell.length_b   1.000
_cell.length_c   1.000
_cell.angle_alpha   90.00
_cell.angle_beta   90.00
_cell.angle_gamma   90.00
#
_symmetry.space_group_name_H-M   'P 1'
#
loop_
_entity.id
_entity.type
_entity.pdbx_description
1 polymer ?
#
loop_
_entity_poly.entity_id
_entity_poly.type
_entity_poly.pdbx_seq_one_letter_code
_entity_poly.pdbx_strand_id
1 'polypeptide(L)'
;MKAKYLFYSLVFSLFLISCARPVFKERWLKEEAPGTFVTRFETTKGVFDVEVHRDWSPLAVDRFYQTVKHGFYNGTLFYRVVPNFVAQWGNTDTSIFKKWAAYKLPDEPVKQSNIKGYMSYARSGKETRGSTLFINLVDNKRLDTLVAGGVKGYPPIGKVILGMQVVDSLYSGYGGATMAKYDSLQKYPELFLKQFPKLDKIQKVYIRK
;
A
#
# COMPACT_ATOMS: atom_id res chain seq x y z
N MET A 1 -52.32 -15.06 52.67
CA MET A 1 -51.68 -13.94 51.99
C MET A 1 -50.46 -14.44 51.27
N LYS A 2 -50.48 -14.53 49.94
CA LYS A 2 -49.35 -15.02 49.11
C LYS A 2 -48.80 -13.80 48.38
N ALA A 3 -47.58 -13.34 48.74
CA ALA A 3 -46.87 -12.28 48.05
C ALA A 3 -46.30 -12.82 46.73
N LYS A 4 -46.68 -12.21 45.61
CA LYS A 4 -46.13 -12.47 44.29
C LYS A 4 -44.93 -11.56 44.10
N TYR A 5 -43.73 -12.13 44.05
CA TYR A 5 -42.50 -11.42 43.63
C TYR A 5 -42.47 -11.34 42.12
N LEU A 6 -42.62 -10.16 41.58
CA LEU A 6 -42.48 -9.87 40.18
C LEU A 6 -40.99 -9.61 39.90
N PHE A 7 -40.35 -10.58 39.23
CA PHE A 7 -38.93 -10.47 38.79
C PHE A 7 -38.91 -9.71 37.45
N TYR A 8 -38.53 -8.41 37.52
CA TYR A 8 -38.20 -7.65 36.33
C TYR A 8 -36.79 -8.05 35.84
N SER A 9 -36.72 -8.90 34.83
CA SER A 9 -35.47 -9.17 34.08
C SER A 9 -35.19 -7.97 33.17
N LEU A 10 -34.28 -7.12 33.59
CA LEU A 10 -33.74 -6.01 32.76
C LEU A 10 -32.72 -6.61 31.78
N VAL A 11 -33.18 -6.94 30.58
CA VAL A 11 -32.30 -7.34 29.49
C VAL A 11 -31.57 -6.09 28.99
N PHE A 12 -30.35 -5.88 29.50
CA PHE A 12 -29.44 -4.85 29.00
C PHE A 12 -28.83 -5.33 27.66
N SER A 13 -29.51 -5.03 26.56
CA SER A 13 -28.98 -5.22 25.22
C SER A 13 -27.81 -4.27 25.01
N LEU A 14 -26.58 -4.76 25.23
CA LEU A 14 -25.36 -4.11 24.77
C LEU A 14 -25.37 -4.13 23.22
N PHE A 15 -25.84 -3.05 22.63
CA PHE A 15 -25.55 -2.73 21.22
C PHE A 15 -24.04 -2.49 21.10
N LEU A 16 -23.31 -3.53 20.73
CA LEU A 16 -21.96 -3.39 20.23
C LEU A 16 -22.06 -2.66 18.88
N ILE A 17 -22.03 -1.31 18.95
CA ILE A 17 -21.85 -0.48 17.77
C ILE A 17 -20.44 -0.82 17.25
N SER A 18 -20.34 -1.79 16.37
CA SER A 18 -19.15 -2.03 15.57
C SER A 18 -18.95 -0.79 14.73
N CYS A 19 -18.15 0.15 15.21
CA CYS A 19 -17.69 1.30 14.43
C CYS A 19 -16.77 0.77 13.30
N ALA A 20 -17.37 0.24 12.25
CA ALA A 20 -16.63 -0.11 11.05
C ALA A 20 -15.96 1.17 10.54
N ARG A 21 -14.62 1.19 10.54
CA ARG A 21 -13.87 2.35 10.04
C ARG A 21 -14.28 2.58 8.59
N PRO A 22 -14.59 3.82 8.21
CA PRO A 22 -14.97 4.09 6.83
C PRO A 22 -13.81 3.74 5.89
N VAL A 23 -14.12 2.97 4.88
CA VAL A 23 -13.15 2.47 3.89
C VAL A 23 -12.61 3.59 3.00
N PHE A 24 -13.41 4.66 2.79
CA PHE A 24 -13.07 5.79 1.93
C PHE A 24 -14.03 6.97 2.20
N LYS A 25 -13.50 8.20 2.15
CA LYS A 25 -14.27 9.45 2.13
C LYS A 25 -13.65 10.41 1.12
N GLU A 26 -14.43 11.00 0.23
CA GLU A 26 -13.95 11.92 -0.81
C GLU A 26 -13.15 13.11 -0.25
N ARG A 27 -13.52 13.59 0.94
CA ARG A 27 -12.78 14.67 1.61
C ARG A 27 -11.31 14.34 1.89
N TRP A 28 -10.95 13.04 1.97
CA TRP A 28 -9.57 12.62 2.17
C TRP A 28 -8.67 12.93 0.97
N LEU A 29 -9.26 13.02 -0.24
CA LEU A 29 -8.53 13.42 -1.45
C LEU A 29 -8.07 14.88 -1.46
N LYS A 30 -8.58 15.70 -0.53
CA LYS A 30 -8.18 17.10 -0.34
C LYS A 30 -7.07 17.28 0.69
N GLU A 31 -6.65 16.20 1.34
CA GLU A 31 -5.57 16.24 2.33
C GLU A 31 -4.23 16.31 1.59
N GLU A 32 -3.44 17.33 1.90
CA GLU A 32 -2.11 17.52 1.35
C GLU A 32 -1.04 16.97 2.29
N ALA A 33 0.01 16.40 1.72
CA ALA A 33 1.14 15.91 2.48
C ALA A 33 2.04 17.08 2.94
N PRO A 34 2.75 16.95 4.07
CA PRO A 34 3.87 17.82 4.39
C PRO A 34 4.95 17.76 3.28
N GLY A 35 5.82 18.77 3.21
CA GLY A 35 6.93 18.80 2.24
C GLY A 35 7.82 17.57 2.33
N THR A 36 8.09 17.11 3.56
CA THR A 36 8.82 15.86 3.86
C THR A 36 8.20 15.19 5.08
N PHE A 37 8.08 13.87 5.06
CA PHE A 37 7.64 13.07 6.21
C PHE A 37 8.22 11.66 6.15
N VAL A 38 8.21 10.98 7.30
CA VAL A 38 8.68 9.60 7.42
C VAL A 38 7.49 8.67 7.61
N THR A 39 7.46 7.60 6.84
CA THR A 39 6.45 6.54 6.93
C THR A 39 7.12 5.26 7.42
N ARG A 40 6.60 4.67 8.50
CA ARG A 40 7.04 3.38 9.01
C ARG A 40 6.19 2.25 8.49
N PHE A 41 6.87 1.21 8.01
CA PHE A 41 6.31 -0.06 7.58
C PHE A 41 6.66 -1.16 8.60
N GLU A 42 5.66 -1.71 9.25
CA GLU A 42 5.79 -2.91 10.09
C GLU A 42 5.39 -4.12 9.25
N THR A 43 6.31 -5.07 9.08
CA THR A 43 6.13 -6.22 8.20
C THR A 43 6.40 -7.53 8.91
N THR A 44 6.09 -8.66 8.26
CA THR A 44 6.43 -10.00 8.75
C THR A 44 7.94 -10.25 8.86
N LYS A 45 8.78 -9.43 8.20
CA LYS A 45 10.26 -9.51 8.21
C LYS A 45 10.93 -8.50 9.14
N GLY A 46 10.18 -7.59 9.72
CA GLY A 46 10.68 -6.50 10.55
C GLY A 46 10.19 -5.14 10.10
N VAL A 47 10.90 -4.11 10.50
CA VAL A 47 10.50 -2.70 10.31
C VAL A 47 11.44 -2.00 9.36
N PHE A 48 10.89 -1.18 8.48
CA PHE A 48 11.68 -0.21 7.69
C PHE A 48 10.97 1.14 7.61
N ASP A 49 11.74 2.21 7.43
CA ASP A 49 11.26 3.58 7.31
C ASP A 49 11.57 4.15 5.93
N VAL A 50 10.59 4.84 5.37
CA VAL A 50 10.70 5.56 4.10
C VAL A 50 10.54 7.06 4.35
N GLU A 51 11.53 7.85 3.97
CA GLU A 51 11.44 9.30 3.88
C GLU A 51 10.79 9.68 2.55
N VAL A 52 9.71 10.44 2.59
CA VAL A 52 8.88 10.81 1.44
C VAL A 52 9.01 12.31 1.20
N HIS A 53 9.19 12.70 -0.08
CA HIS A 53 9.44 14.09 -0.50
C HIS A 53 8.37 14.56 -1.47
N ARG A 54 7.54 15.52 -1.03
CA ARG A 54 6.42 16.03 -1.84
C ARG A 54 6.86 16.71 -3.13
N ASP A 55 7.99 17.39 -3.12
CA ASP A 55 8.55 18.10 -4.29
C ASP A 55 9.00 17.15 -5.43
N TRP A 56 9.23 15.86 -5.13
CA TRP A 56 9.62 14.89 -6.15
C TRP A 56 8.46 14.52 -7.09
N SER A 57 7.25 14.34 -6.54
CA SER A 57 6.03 13.99 -7.28
C SER A 57 4.80 14.39 -6.44
N PRO A 58 4.41 15.68 -6.42
CA PRO A 58 3.44 16.22 -5.48
C PRO A 58 2.12 15.46 -5.42
N LEU A 59 1.51 15.18 -6.57
CA LEU A 59 0.21 14.50 -6.62
C LEU A 59 0.31 13.05 -6.13
N ALA A 60 1.39 12.36 -6.49
CA ALA A 60 1.62 10.99 -6.05
C ALA A 60 1.90 10.95 -4.53
N VAL A 61 2.65 11.91 -4.00
CA VAL A 61 2.94 11.99 -2.56
C VAL A 61 1.70 12.33 -1.75
N ASP A 62 0.85 13.26 -2.22
CA ASP A 62 -0.43 13.54 -1.56
C ASP A 62 -1.32 12.28 -1.53
N ARG A 63 -1.42 11.52 -2.62
CA ARG A 63 -2.13 10.24 -2.66
C ARG A 63 -1.53 9.21 -1.70
N PHE A 64 -0.21 9.10 -1.63
CA PHE A 64 0.47 8.20 -0.70
C PHE A 64 0.19 8.58 0.75
N TYR A 65 0.30 9.87 1.09
CA TYR A 65 -0.04 10.38 2.42
C TYR A 65 -1.47 10.04 2.82
N GLN A 66 -2.44 10.31 1.95
CA GLN A 66 -3.86 10.01 2.16
C GLN A 66 -4.08 8.52 2.41
N THR A 67 -3.53 7.67 1.56
CA THR A 67 -3.69 6.21 1.65
C THR A 67 -3.05 5.64 2.92
N VAL A 68 -1.87 6.09 3.32
CA VAL A 68 -1.21 5.69 4.57
C VAL A 68 -2.00 6.16 5.78
N LYS A 69 -2.38 7.43 5.83
CA LYS A 69 -3.12 8.03 6.94
C LYS A 69 -4.44 7.31 7.21
N HIS A 70 -5.08 6.79 6.17
CA HIS A 70 -6.35 6.09 6.26
C HIS A 70 -6.22 4.55 6.21
N GLY A 71 -4.99 4.02 6.40
CA GLY A 71 -4.74 2.60 6.62
C GLY A 71 -4.91 1.71 5.39
N PHE A 72 -4.86 2.29 4.19
CA PHE A 72 -5.05 1.59 2.91
C PHE A 72 -4.12 0.39 2.72
N TYR A 73 -2.85 0.50 3.14
CA TYR A 73 -1.85 -0.56 2.96
C TYR A 73 -1.79 -1.58 4.11
N ASN A 74 -2.56 -1.41 5.17
CA ASN A 74 -2.54 -2.36 6.27
C ASN A 74 -3.05 -3.74 5.82
N GLY A 75 -2.29 -4.77 6.12
CA GLY A 75 -2.62 -6.14 5.76
C GLY A 75 -2.29 -6.54 4.32
N THR A 76 -1.66 -5.67 3.51
CA THR A 76 -1.33 -5.97 2.10
C THR A 76 -0.11 -6.87 1.98
N LEU A 77 0.00 -7.57 0.84
CA LEU A 77 1.08 -8.50 0.55
C LEU A 77 2.15 -7.85 -0.32
N PHE A 78 3.41 -8.21 -0.09
CA PHE A 78 4.46 -8.07 -1.09
C PHE A 78 4.29 -9.18 -2.12
N TYR A 79 3.33 -9.00 -3.01
CA TYR A 79 2.91 -10.06 -3.93
C TYR A 79 3.89 -10.33 -5.07
N ARG A 80 4.87 -9.43 -5.30
CA ARG A 80 5.91 -9.61 -6.32
C ARG A 80 7.24 -9.08 -5.78
N VAL A 81 8.16 -9.99 -5.50
CA VAL A 81 9.55 -9.66 -5.13
C VAL A 81 10.48 -10.33 -6.13
N VAL A 82 11.09 -9.52 -7.00
CA VAL A 82 12.00 -9.99 -8.05
C VAL A 82 13.42 -9.63 -7.67
N PRO A 83 14.29 -10.61 -7.37
CA PRO A 83 15.70 -10.34 -7.08
C PRO A 83 16.35 -9.49 -8.18
N ASN A 84 17.23 -8.58 -7.78
CA ASN A 84 17.89 -7.65 -8.68
C ASN A 84 16.94 -6.76 -9.50
N PHE A 85 15.72 -6.52 -8.98
CA PHE A 85 14.79 -5.60 -9.60
C PHE A 85 13.98 -4.84 -8.54
N VAL A 86 12.80 -5.33 -8.14
CA VAL A 86 11.89 -4.58 -7.22
C VAL A 86 11.17 -5.50 -6.25
N ALA A 87 10.78 -4.94 -5.09
CA ALA A 87 9.75 -5.46 -4.19
C ALA A 87 8.47 -4.63 -4.37
N GLN A 88 7.37 -5.27 -4.78
CA GLN A 88 6.12 -4.61 -5.18
C GLN A 88 4.95 -5.08 -4.32
N TRP A 89 4.13 -4.11 -3.90
CA TRP A 89 2.91 -4.36 -3.13
C TRP A 89 1.79 -3.42 -3.54
N GLY A 90 0.57 -3.71 -3.09
CA GLY A 90 -0.61 -2.87 -3.31
C GLY A 90 -1.80 -3.47 -2.60
N ASN A 91 -2.88 -2.69 -2.46
CA ASN A 91 -4.07 -3.18 -1.79
C ASN A 91 -4.75 -4.28 -2.61
N THR A 92 -5.13 -5.36 -1.95
CA THR A 92 -5.78 -6.54 -2.52
C THR A 92 -7.28 -6.58 -2.25
N ASP A 93 -7.79 -5.74 -1.32
CA ASP A 93 -9.22 -5.60 -1.10
C ASP A 93 -9.86 -4.82 -2.26
N THR A 94 -10.65 -5.53 -3.08
CA THR A 94 -11.30 -4.95 -4.25
C THR A 94 -12.28 -3.83 -3.91
N SER A 95 -12.90 -3.86 -2.74
CA SER A 95 -13.85 -2.82 -2.31
C SER A 95 -13.15 -1.50 -2.02
N ILE A 96 -12.04 -1.57 -1.29
CA ILE A 96 -11.18 -0.42 -0.98
C ILE A 96 -10.48 0.07 -2.24
N PHE A 97 -9.87 -0.86 -3.00
CA PHE A 97 -9.16 -0.55 -4.23
C PHE A 97 -10.03 0.22 -5.23
N LYS A 98 -11.24 -0.26 -5.53
CA LYS A 98 -12.16 0.36 -6.49
C LYS A 98 -12.50 1.80 -6.12
N LYS A 99 -12.70 2.09 -4.83
CA LYS A 99 -13.03 3.44 -4.37
C LYS A 99 -11.89 4.43 -4.60
N TRP A 100 -10.65 4.05 -4.29
CA TRP A 100 -9.49 4.89 -4.53
C TRP A 100 -9.11 4.98 -6.02
N ALA A 101 -9.24 3.88 -6.77
CA ALA A 101 -8.93 3.81 -8.20
C ALA A 101 -9.89 4.61 -9.08
N ALA A 102 -11.10 4.91 -8.60
CA ALA A 102 -12.04 5.79 -9.31
C ALA A 102 -11.48 7.23 -9.50
N TYR A 103 -10.56 7.65 -8.63
CA TYR A 103 -9.92 8.95 -8.70
C TYR A 103 -8.52 8.82 -9.29
N LYS A 104 -8.44 8.99 -10.60
CA LYS A 104 -7.18 8.92 -11.36
C LYS A 104 -6.15 9.91 -10.83
N LEU A 105 -4.90 9.52 -10.94
CA LEU A 105 -3.75 10.33 -10.58
C LEU A 105 -3.01 10.72 -11.86
N PRO A 106 -2.98 12.00 -12.22
CA PRO A 106 -2.24 12.49 -13.39
C PRO A 106 -0.76 12.09 -13.32
N ASP A 107 -0.18 11.77 -14.47
CA ASP A 107 1.24 11.42 -14.53
C ASP A 107 2.11 12.66 -14.29
N GLU A 108 3.25 12.45 -13.63
CA GLU A 108 4.22 13.48 -13.28
C GLU A 108 5.60 13.12 -13.84
N PRO A 109 6.48 14.11 -14.08
CA PRO A 109 7.82 13.85 -14.59
C PRO A 109 8.72 13.21 -13.54
N VAL A 110 9.72 12.45 -14.01
CA VAL A 110 10.77 11.89 -13.16
C VAL A 110 11.75 13.01 -12.76
N LYS A 111 11.84 13.31 -11.47
CA LYS A 111 12.78 14.26 -10.89
C LYS A 111 13.96 13.60 -10.16
N GLN A 112 13.78 12.36 -9.75
CA GLN A 112 14.79 11.56 -9.05
C GLN A 112 15.01 10.23 -9.79
N SER A 113 16.24 9.70 -9.73
CA SER A 113 16.55 8.42 -10.36
C SER A 113 16.05 7.24 -9.53
N ASN A 114 15.63 6.16 -10.19
CA ASN A 114 15.23 4.90 -9.59
C ASN A 114 16.47 4.09 -9.16
N ILE A 115 17.14 4.51 -8.10
CA ILE A 115 18.26 3.79 -7.50
C ILE A 115 17.80 2.92 -6.33
N LYS A 116 18.68 2.01 -5.85
CA LYS A 116 18.36 1.11 -4.72
C LYS A 116 17.76 1.87 -3.54
N GLY A 117 16.69 1.31 -2.97
CA GLY A 117 15.94 1.87 -1.85
C GLY A 117 14.91 2.94 -2.22
N TYR A 118 14.89 3.44 -3.46
CA TYR A 118 13.89 4.42 -3.87
C TYR A 118 12.55 3.76 -4.16
N MET A 119 11.47 4.45 -3.74
CA MET A 119 10.08 4.00 -3.83
C MET A 119 9.31 4.78 -4.88
N SER A 120 8.61 4.08 -5.76
CA SER A 120 7.81 4.66 -6.84
C SER A 120 6.46 3.95 -6.98
N TYR A 121 5.49 4.62 -7.63
CA TYR A 121 4.26 3.97 -8.05
C TYR A 121 4.48 3.11 -9.30
N ALA A 122 3.95 1.89 -9.27
CA ALA A 122 3.75 1.10 -10.49
C ALA A 122 2.52 1.60 -11.26
N ARG A 123 2.52 1.38 -12.58
CA ARG A 123 1.39 1.68 -13.45
C ARG A 123 1.32 0.69 -14.61
N SER A 124 0.15 0.55 -15.21
CA SER A 124 -0.11 -0.23 -16.42
C SER A 124 -0.30 0.64 -17.68
N GLY A 125 -0.46 1.96 -17.52
CA GLY A 125 -0.67 2.92 -18.60
C GLY A 125 -0.78 4.34 -18.07
N LYS A 126 -1.28 5.25 -18.91
CA LYS A 126 -1.46 6.65 -18.58
C LYS A 126 -2.46 6.81 -17.42
N GLU A 127 -2.10 7.64 -16.42
CA GLU A 127 -2.94 7.99 -15.27
C GLU A 127 -3.43 6.77 -14.45
N THR A 128 -2.69 5.66 -14.46
CA THR A 128 -3.04 4.44 -13.71
C THR A 128 -2.21 4.25 -12.43
N ARG A 129 -1.45 5.26 -12.02
CA ARG A 129 -0.79 5.29 -10.71
C ARG A 129 -1.86 5.44 -9.62
N GLY A 130 -2.06 4.49 -8.79
CA GLY A 130 -3.18 4.59 -7.84
C GLY A 130 -2.90 4.01 -6.47
N SER A 131 -2.40 2.77 -6.43
CA SER A 131 -2.32 2.02 -5.18
C SER A 131 -1.16 1.04 -5.12
N THR A 132 -0.56 0.74 -6.27
CA THR A 132 0.56 -0.21 -6.34
C THR A 132 1.87 0.54 -6.28
N LEU A 133 2.73 0.14 -5.34
CA LEU A 133 4.03 0.72 -5.10
C LEU A 133 5.12 -0.34 -5.25
N PHE A 134 6.34 0.11 -5.51
CA PHE A 134 7.52 -0.75 -5.44
C PHE A 134 8.71 0.00 -4.82
N ILE A 135 9.61 -0.76 -4.20
CA ILE A 135 10.95 -0.31 -3.79
C ILE A 135 11.96 -0.97 -4.72
N ASN A 136 12.91 -0.19 -5.21
CA ASN A 136 14.02 -0.67 -6.03
C ASN A 136 15.00 -1.48 -5.16
N LEU A 137 15.29 -2.73 -5.51
CA LEU A 137 16.26 -3.61 -4.82
C LEU A 137 17.70 -3.40 -5.34
N VAL A 138 17.83 -2.77 -6.50
CA VAL A 138 19.08 -2.37 -7.15
C VAL A 138 18.88 -1.04 -7.86
N ASP A 139 19.93 -0.51 -8.46
CA ASP A 139 19.85 0.68 -9.32
C ASP A 139 19.15 0.34 -10.64
N ASN A 140 17.89 0.79 -10.76
CA ASN A 140 17.03 0.57 -11.92
C ASN A 140 16.90 1.84 -12.77
N LYS A 141 18.00 2.53 -13.06
CA LYS A 141 18.02 3.80 -13.83
C LYS A 141 17.25 3.75 -15.15
N ARG A 142 17.11 2.57 -15.76
CA ARG A 142 16.25 2.37 -16.94
C ARG A 142 14.80 2.78 -16.71
N LEU A 143 14.29 2.72 -15.47
CA LEU A 143 12.93 3.12 -15.13
C LEU A 143 12.73 4.64 -15.18
N ASP A 144 13.80 5.44 -15.25
CA ASP A 144 13.70 6.90 -15.35
C ASP A 144 13.21 7.34 -16.73
N THR A 145 13.51 6.54 -17.75
CA THR A 145 13.23 6.87 -19.15
C THR A 145 12.39 5.84 -19.89
N LEU A 146 12.12 4.69 -19.29
CA LEU A 146 11.31 3.63 -19.91
C LEU A 146 9.91 4.16 -20.25
N VAL A 147 9.51 4.02 -21.51
CA VAL A 147 8.16 4.34 -21.96
C VAL A 147 7.29 3.08 -21.84
N ALA A 148 6.24 3.16 -21.03
CA ALA A 148 5.29 2.08 -20.83
C ALA A 148 3.86 2.64 -20.84
N GLY A 149 3.00 2.08 -21.70
CA GLY A 149 1.61 2.55 -21.84
C GLY A 149 1.50 4.04 -22.24
N GLY A 150 2.43 4.54 -23.06
CA GLY A 150 2.47 5.92 -23.52
C GLY A 150 3.02 6.93 -22.54
N VAL A 151 3.56 6.49 -21.39
CA VAL A 151 4.10 7.38 -20.34
C VAL A 151 5.57 7.06 -20.07
N LYS A 152 6.40 8.12 -20.01
CA LYS A 152 7.83 8.02 -19.75
C LYS A 152 8.13 8.03 -18.25
N GLY A 153 8.96 7.09 -17.80
CA GLY A 153 9.58 7.00 -16.49
C GLY A 153 8.62 6.64 -15.33
N TYR A 154 9.15 6.31 -14.20
CA TYR A 154 8.46 5.98 -12.94
C TYR A 154 8.98 6.93 -11.86
N PRO A 155 8.32 8.08 -11.61
CA PRO A 155 8.84 9.08 -10.67
C PRO A 155 8.87 8.53 -9.25
N PRO A 156 10.06 8.54 -8.58
CA PRO A 156 10.17 8.25 -7.16
C PRO A 156 9.40 9.26 -6.30
N ILE A 157 8.89 8.80 -5.16
CA ILE A 157 8.19 9.61 -4.16
C ILE A 157 8.91 9.65 -2.81
N GLY A 158 9.89 8.75 -2.61
CA GLY A 158 10.64 8.65 -1.35
C GLY A 158 11.74 7.61 -1.44
N LYS A 159 12.47 7.45 -0.34
CA LYS A 159 13.59 6.51 -0.21
C LYS A 159 13.60 5.84 1.16
N VAL A 160 14.03 4.60 1.22
CA VAL A 160 14.28 3.87 2.49
C VAL A 160 15.45 4.51 3.19
N ILE A 161 15.24 4.96 4.44
CA ILE A 161 16.26 5.57 5.28
C ILE A 161 16.70 4.67 6.45
N LEU A 162 15.89 3.65 6.76
CA LEU A 162 16.16 2.67 7.81
C LEU A 162 15.61 1.32 7.39
N GLY A 163 16.31 0.24 7.65
CA GLY A 163 15.81 -1.12 7.50
C GLY A 163 15.83 -1.64 6.06
N MET A 164 16.73 -1.17 5.18
CA MET A 164 16.87 -1.71 3.83
C MET A 164 17.13 -3.22 3.82
N GLN A 165 17.85 -3.74 4.82
CA GLN A 165 18.06 -5.18 5.02
C GLN A 165 16.75 -5.96 5.23
N VAL A 166 15.71 -5.34 5.80
CA VAL A 166 14.37 -5.95 5.91
C VAL A 166 13.74 -6.08 4.53
N VAL A 167 13.85 -5.04 3.70
CA VAL A 167 13.35 -5.05 2.32
C VAL A 167 14.09 -6.08 1.47
N ASP A 168 15.42 -6.18 1.63
CA ASP A 168 16.26 -7.17 0.93
C ASP A 168 15.95 -8.62 1.36
N SER A 169 15.40 -8.82 2.59
CA SER A 169 15.04 -10.14 3.15
C SER A 169 13.62 -10.64 2.79
N LEU A 170 12.83 -9.83 2.09
CA LEU A 170 11.49 -10.23 1.66
C LEU A 170 11.55 -11.48 0.77
N TYR A 171 10.59 -12.39 0.97
CA TYR A 171 10.57 -13.65 0.25
C TYR A 171 10.44 -13.46 -1.26
N SER A 172 11.47 -13.84 -1.98
CA SER A 172 11.59 -13.65 -3.43
C SER A 172 11.48 -14.94 -4.26
N GLY A 173 11.26 -16.10 -3.60
CA GLY A 173 11.25 -17.39 -4.28
C GLY A 173 10.15 -17.58 -5.35
N TYR A 174 9.13 -16.73 -5.34
CA TYR A 174 8.11 -16.72 -6.39
C TYR A 174 8.43 -15.74 -7.53
N GLY A 175 9.32 -14.79 -7.31
CA GLY A 175 9.72 -13.79 -8.31
C GLY A 175 8.53 -13.06 -8.94
N GLY A 176 8.46 -13.12 -10.27
CA GLY A 176 7.35 -12.56 -11.06
C GLY A 176 6.19 -13.52 -11.33
N ALA A 177 6.28 -14.81 -10.95
CA ALA A 177 5.28 -15.83 -11.26
C ALA A 177 3.89 -15.52 -10.66
N THR A 178 3.85 -14.81 -9.55
CA THR A 178 2.60 -14.34 -8.91
C THR A 178 1.76 -13.44 -9.82
N MET A 179 2.39 -12.74 -10.77
CA MET A 179 1.69 -11.83 -11.68
C MET A 179 0.75 -12.56 -12.65
N ALA A 180 1.04 -13.82 -13.00
CA ALA A 180 0.13 -14.64 -13.80
C ALA A 180 -1.19 -14.96 -13.09
N LYS A 181 -1.26 -14.76 -11.77
CA LYS A 181 -2.44 -14.96 -10.92
C LYS A 181 -2.91 -13.66 -10.26
N TYR A 182 -2.52 -12.50 -10.76
CA TYR A 182 -2.85 -11.21 -10.16
C TYR A 182 -4.36 -10.97 -10.03
N ASP A 183 -5.16 -11.43 -11.00
CA ASP A 183 -6.62 -11.36 -10.92
C ASP A 183 -7.17 -12.18 -9.75
N SER A 184 -6.54 -13.32 -9.43
CA SER A 184 -6.92 -14.13 -8.27
C SER A 184 -6.59 -13.43 -6.95
N LEU A 185 -5.50 -12.67 -6.89
CA LEU A 185 -5.16 -11.85 -5.72
C LEU A 185 -6.27 -10.84 -5.40
N GLN A 186 -6.87 -10.25 -6.42
CA GLN A 186 -7.94 -9.26 -6.24
C GLN A 186 -9.32 -9.89 -5.97
N LYS A 187 -9.63 -11.01 -6.62
CA LYS A 187 -10.96 -11.64 -6.55
C LYS A 187 -11.08 -12.67 -5.43
N TYR A 188 -10.00 -13.42 -5.19
CA TYR A 188 -9.97 -14.58 -4.29
C TYR A 188 -8.66 -14.60 -3.49
N PRO A 189 -8.40 -13.60 -2.60
CA PRO A 189 -7.11 -13.47 -1.91
C PRO A 189 -6.72 -14.70 -1.08
N GLU A 190 -7.69 -15.43 -0.54
CA GLU A 190 -7.43 -16.66 0.21
C GLU A 190 -6.92 -17.80 -0.69
N LEU A 191 -7.45 -17.92 -1.91
CA LEU A 191 -6.97 -18.93 -2.88
C LEU A 191 -5.57 -18.56 -3.36
N PHE A 192 -5.32 -17.27 -3.57
CA PHE A 192 -4.00 -16.77 -3.93
C PHE A 192 -2.97 -17.10 -2.83
N LEU A 193 -3.30 -16.86 -1.56
CA LEU A 193 -2.42 -17.18 -0.43
C LEU A 193 -2.18 -18.69 -0.27
N LYS A 194 -3.16 -19.54 -0.60
CA LYS A 194 -2.94 -20.99 -0.64
C LYS A 194 -1.92 -21.42 -1.68
N GLN A 195 -1.89 -20.73 -2.83
CA GLN A 195 -0.90 -20.99 -3.89
C GLN A 195 0.48 -20.39 -3.56
N PHE A 196 0.51 -19.26 -2.82
CA PHE A 196 1.72 -18.50 -2.51
C PHE A 196 1.87 -18.26 -0.99
N PRO A 197 1.97 -19.32 -0.15
CA PRO A 197 1.88 -19.21 1.30
C PRO A 197 3.08 -18.51 1.96
N LYS A 198 4.20 -18.34 1.25
CA LYS A 198 5.44 -17.73 1.79
C LYS A 198 5.53 -16.23 1.55
N LEU A 199 4.50 -15.59 0.98
CA LEU A 199 4.52 -14.15 0.74
C LEU A 199 4.56 -13.37 2.05
N ASP A 200 5.45 -12.40 2.11
CA ASP A 200 5.53 -11.47 3.22
C ASP A 200 4.40 -10.44 3.18
N LYS A 201 4.06 -9.91 4.35
CA LYS A 201 2.91 -9.06 4.56
C LYS A 201 3.32 -7.75 5.25
N ILE A 202 2.72 -6.65 4.81
CA ILE A 202 2.68 -5.41 5.57
C ILE A 202 1.60 -5.56 6.63
N GLN A 203 2.00 -5.54 7.90
CA GLN A 203 1.08 -5.61 9.03
C GLN A 203 0.43 -4.25 9.27
N LYS A 204 1.25 -3.19 9.24
CA LYS A 204 0.80 -1.81 9.46
C LYS A 204 1.72 -0.81 8.77
N VAL A 205 1.12 0.29 8.26
CA VAL A 205 1.86 1.45 7.76
C VAL A 205 1.30 2.70 8.43
N TYR A 206 2.18 3.60 8.87
CA TYR A 206 1.79 4.86 9.47
C TYR A 206 2.85 5.94 9.33
N ILE A 207 2.41 7.20 9.42
CA ILE A 207 3.29 8.36 9.41
C ILE A 207 3.89 8.49 10.81
N ARG A 208 5.22 8.55 10.89
CA ARG A 208 5.93 8.80 12.15
C ARG A 208 5.70 10.26 12.58
N LYS A 209 5.49 10.42 13.87
CA LYS A 209 5.49 11.72 14.55
C LYS A 209 6.90 12.16 14.84
#